data_bd65aa85eeebd8a1e38420386fa669de
#
_entry.id   bd65aa85eeebd8a1e38420386fa669de
#
_cell.length_a   1.000
_cell.length_b   1.000
_cell.length_c   1.000
_cell.angle_alpha   90.00
_cell.angle_beta   90.00
_cell.angle_gamma   90.00
#
_symmetry.space_group_name_H-M   'P 1'
#
loop_
_entity.id
_entity.type
_entity.pdbx_description
1 polymer ?
#
loop_
_entity_poly.entity_id
_entity_poly.type
_entity_poly.pdbx_seq_one_letter_code
_entity_poly.pdbx_strand_id
1 'polypeptide(L)'
;WYPEEFAQVAAELSEKYDIVIFGGLGEVDIANDIEKSLIEKGVTNYQNLAGKTTIPELINQISSLDLFITGDSGPMHIAATFQIPTVAIFGPTNHDETSQWMNEKSMIVKKNLECQPCMKRTCPLKHHNCMKMVVASDVLRAVKTFN
;
A
#
# COMPACT_ATOMS: atom_id res chain seq x y z
N TRP A 1 -2.75 -6.59 -0.26
CA TRP A 1 -2.91 -6.58 1.19
C TRP A 1 -4.37 -6.37 1.57
N TYR A 2 -4.76 -6.67 2.81
CA TYR A 2 -6.17 -6.69 3.20
C TYR A 2 -6.71 -5.29 3.51
N PRO A 3 -7.98 -5.00 3.15
CA PRO A 3 -8.59 -3.68 3.38
C PRO A 3 -8.57 -3.25 4.85
N GLU A 4 -8.76 -4.17 5.77
CA GLU A 4 -8.78 -3.91 7.21
C GLU A 4 -7.44 -3.39 7.71
N GLU A 5 -6.35 -3.96 7.19
CA GLU A 5 -4.99 -3.56 7.56
C GLU A 5 -4.64 -2.20 6.97
N PHE A 6 -5.02 -1.95 5.70
CA PHE A 6 -4.89 -0.62 5.11
C PHE A 6 -5.66 0.43 5.91
N ALA A 7 -6.89 0.13 6.30
CA ALA A 7 -7.74 1.04 7.06
C ALA A 7 -7.15 1.32 8.45
N GLN A 8 -6.58 0.31 9.10
CA GLN A 8 -5.93 0.48 10.41
C GLN A 8 -4.72 1.42 10.30
N VAL A 9 -3.86 1.22 9.32
CA VAL A 9 -2.70 2.08 9.07
C VAL A 9 -3.16 3.51 8.75
N ALA A 10 -4.13 3.66 7.85
CA ALA A 10 -4.64 4.96 7.47
C ALA A 10 -5.28 5.71 8.64
N ALA A 11 -6.02 5.02 9.50
CA ALA A 11 -6.62 5.62 10.68
C ALA A 11 -5.58 6.19 11.65
N GLU A 12 -4.50 5.44 11.91
CA GLU A 12 -3.42 5.94 12.77
C GLU A 12 -2.65 7.09 12.13
N LEU A 13 -2.42 7.03 10.82
CA LEU A 13 -1.72 8.08 10.10
C LEU A 13 -2.59 9.34 9.88
N SER A 14 -3.91 9.24 9.97
CA SER A 14 -4.82 10.38 9.78
C SER A 14 -4.66 11.49 10.83
N GLU A 15 -4.03 11.19 11.95
CA GLU A 15 -3.67 12.20 12.95
C GLU A 15 -2.61 13.19 12.45
N LYS A 16 -1.81 12.77 11.45
CA LYS A 16 -0.69 13.56 10.92
C LYS A 16 -0.85 13.88 9.43
N TYR A 17 -1.57 13.08 8.68
CA TYR A 17 -1.70 13.18 7.22
C TYR A 17 -3.16 13.20 6.79
N ASP A 18 -3.44 13.91 5.72
CA ASP A 18 -4.67 13.71 4.96
C ASP A 18 -4.54 12.44 4.13
N ILE A 19 -5.56 11.60 4.15
CA ILE A 19 -5.51 10.27 3.56
C ILE A 19 -6.12 10.29 2.15
N VAL A 20 -5.43 9.68 1.21
CA VAL A 20 -5.94 9.48 -0.16
C VAL A 20 -5.90 8.00 -0.51
N ILE A 21 -7.02 7.46 -0.93
CA ILE A 21 -7.13 6.07 -1.37
C ILE A 21 -7.08 6.05 -2.89
N PHE A 22 -6.12 5.35 -3.46
CA PHE A 22 -5.99 5.11 -4.88
C PHE A 22 -6.38 3.68 -5.24
N GLY A 23 -6.84 3.49 -6.46
CA GLY A 23 -7.12 2.18 -7.02
C GLY A 23 -7.63 2.30 -8.44
N GLY A 24 -7.44 1.25 -9.24
CA GLY A 24 -8.04 1.14 -10.56
C GLY A 24 -9.53 0.80 -10.50
N LEU A 25 -10.18 0.72 -11.67
CA LEU A 25 -11.60 0.37 -11.75
C LEU A 25 -11.92 -0.99 -11.12
N GLY A 26 -11.02 -1.96 -11.19
CA GLY A 26 -11.18 -3.28 -10.58
C GLY A 26 -10.98 -3.32 -9.08
N GLU A 27 -10.57 -2.21 -8.46
CA GLU A 27 -10.24 -2.12 -7.04
C GLU A 27 -11.21 -1.22 -6.26
N VAL A 28 -12.27 -0.74 -6.91
CA VAL A 28 -13.26 0.16 -6.29
C VAL A 28 -13.93 -0.48 -5.07
N ASP A 29 -14.28 -1.76 -5.13
CA ASP A 29 -14.92 -2.46 -4.01
C ASP A 29 -13.99 -2.56 -2.80
N ILE A 30 -12.73 -2.86 -3.03
CA ILE A 30 -11.71 -2.91 -1.97
C ILE A 30 -11.51 -1.52 -1.35
N ALA A 31 -11.44 -0.49 -2.18
CA ALA A 31 -11.31 0.89 -1.72
C ALA A 31 -12.53 1.35 -0.90
N ASN A 32 -13.73 0.93 -1.29
CA ASN A 32 -14.95 1.21 -0.54
C ASN A 32 -14.96 0.48 0.82
N ASP A 33 -14.41 -0.71 0.92
CA ASP A 33 -14.25 -1.42 2.19
C ASP A 33 -13.28 -0.67 3.12
N ILE A 34 -12.18 -0.14 2.59
CA ILE A 34 -11.25 0.71 3.34
C ILE A 34 -11.97 1.96 3.83
N GLU A 35 -12.67 2.66 2.94
CA GLU A 35 -13.43 3.87 3.28
C GLU A 35 -14.46 3.62 4.38
N LYS A 36 -15.23 2.55 4.28
CA LYS A 36 -16.20 2.16 5.31
C LYS A 36 -15.52 1.99 6.67
N SER A 37 -14.39 1.30 6.71
CA SER A 37 -13.63 1.12 7.95
C SER A 37 -13.10 2.44 8.50
N LEU A 38 -12.67 3.38 7.65
CA LEU A 38 -12.25 4.71 8.08
C LEU A 38 -13.40 5.51 8.69
N ILE A 39 -14.58 5.45 8.08
CA ILE A 39 -15.80 6.08 8.62
C ILE A 39 -16.14 5.50 10.01
N GLU A 40 -16.12 4.20 10.15
CA GLU A 40 -16.38 3.51 11.43
C GLU A 40 -15.37 3.90 12.53
N LYS A 41 -14.13 4.21 12.15
CA LYS A 41 -13.05 4.68 13.03
C LYS A 41 -13.08 6.20 13.31
N GLY A 42 -14.05 6.92 12.73
CA GLY A 42 -14.20 8.36 12.92
C GLY A 42 -13.22 9.23 12.12
N VAL A 43 -12.56 8.68 11.10
CA VAL A 43 -11.67 9.45 10.23
C VAL A 43 -12.49 10.28 9.26
N THR A 44 -12.21 11.57 9.17
CA THR A 44 -12.93 12.53 8.31
C THR A 44 -12.04 13.17 7.23
N ASN A 45 -10.72 13.19 7.42
CA ASN A 45 -9.74 13.79 6.52
C ASN A 45 -9.21 12.76 5.52
N TYR A 46 -10.10 12.25 4.67
CA TYR A 46 -9.74 11.31 3.62
C TYR A 46 -10.48 11.63 2.30
N GLN A 47 -9.93 11.12 1.21
CA GLN A 47 -10.55 11.10 -0.12
C GLN A 47 -10.41 9.69 -0.71
N ASN A 48 -11.49 9.18 -1.29
CA ASN A 48 -11.46 7.93 -2.06
C ASN A 48 -11.49 8.26 -3.55
N LEU A 49 -10.34 8.13 -4.21
CA LEU A 49 -10.14 8.39 -5.63
C LEU A 49 -10.09 7.11 -6.48
N ALA A 50 -10.37 5.95 -5.91
CA ALA A 50 -10.34 4.68 -6.62
C ALA A 50 -11.31 4.70 -7.82
N GLY A 51 -10.80 4.36 -9.00
CA GLY A 51 -11.55 4.38 -10.25
C GLY A 51 -11.90 5.79 -10.76
N LYS A 52 -11.40 6.85 -10.16
CA LYS A 52 -11.76 8.25 -10.46
C LYS A 52 -10.64 9.06 -11.10
N THR A 53 -9.47 8.48 -11.30
CA THR A 53 -8.31 9.18 -11.88
C THR A 53 -7.94 8.60 -13.24
N THR A 54 -7.55 9.48 -14.17
CA THR A 54 -6.78 9.10 -15.35
C THR A 54 -5.34 8.80 -14.95
N ILE A 55 -4.54 8.21 -15.84
CA ILE A 55 -3.12 7.96 -15.58
C ILE A 55 -2.34 9.27 -15.32
N PRO A 56 -2.48 10.33 -16.12
CA PRO A 56 -1.83 11.61 -15.81
C PRO A 56 -2.24 12.21 -14.46
N GLU A 57 -3.51 12.12 -14.11
CA GLU A 57 -4.01 12.58 -12.80
C GLU A 57 -3.41 11.78 -11.65
N LEU A 58 -3.34 10.45 -11.79
CA LEU A 58 -2.71 9.57 -10.81
C LEU A 58 -1.23 9.93 -10.60
N ILE A 59 -0.47 10.12 -11.69
CA ILE A 59 0.94 10.52 -11.64
C ILE A 59 1.08 11.85 -10.89
N ASN A 60 0.25 12.84 -11.22
CA ASN A 60 0.27 14.13 -10.56
C ASN A 60 -0.05 14.04 -9.07
N GLN A 61 -1.05 13.25 -8.70
CA GLN A 61 -1.42 13.03 -7.30
C GLN A 61 -0.27 12.36 -6.52
N ILE A 62 0.31 11.30 -7.07
CA ILE A 62 1.41 10.58 -6.40
C ILE A 62 2.63 11.48 -6.24
N SER A 63 2.95 12.32 -7.23
CA SER A 63 4.12 13.21 -7.16
C SER A 63 4.08 14.23 -6.01
N SER A 64 2.91 14.49 -5.47
CA SER A 64 2.70 15.45 -4.37
C SER A 64 2.51 14.81 -2.99
N LEU A 65 2.64 13.48 -2.89
CA LEU A 65 2.49 12.79 -1.61
C LEU A 65 3.70 13.00 -0.70
N ASP A 66 3.44 13.04 0.60
CA ASP A 66 4.49 13.03 1.64
C ASP A 66 4.88 11.59 2.03
N LEU A 67 3.98 10.64 1.80
CA LEU A 67 4.16 9.23 2.11
C LEU A 67 3.24 8.38 1.23
N PHE A 68 3.75 7.27 0.73
CA PHE A 68 2.96 6.32 -0.05
C PHE A 68 3.07 4.91 0.52
N ILE A 69 1.93 4.26 0.71
CA ILE A 69 1.85 2.87 1.18
C ILE A 69 1.15 2.06 0.10
N THR A 70 1.79 1.03 -0.38
CA THR A 70 1.31 0.28 -1.55
C THR A 70 1.77 -1.17 -1.51
N GLY A 71 1.16 -2.01 -2.35
CA GLY A 71 1.70 -3.31 -2.70
C GLY A 71 2.69 -3.23 -3.87
N ASP A 72 3.10 -4.37 -4.37
CA ASP A 72 3.88 -4.48 -5.61
C ASP A 72 2.98 -4.14 -6.81
N SER A 73 3.10 -2.92 -7.32
CA SER A 73 2.20 -2.35 -8.32
C SER A 73 2.87 -1.27 -9.17
N GLY A 74 2.23 -0.91 -10.29
CA GLY A 74 2.68 0.20 -11.13
C GLY A 74 2.82 1.52 -10.37
N PRO A 75 1.85 1.94 -9.54
CA PRO A 75 1.96 3.15 -8.72
C PRO A 75 3.19 3.21 -7.81
N MET A 76 3.68 2.08 -7.33
CA MET A 76 4.94 2.00 -6.57
C MET A 76 6.12 2.55 -7.38
N HIS A 77 6.19 2.23 -8.66
CA HIS A 77 7.25 2.71 -9.55
C HIS A 77 7.10 4.18 -9.89
N ILE A 78 5.87 4.68 -9.98
CA ILE A 78 5.60 6.12 -10.13
C ILE A 78 6.16 6.87 -8.90
N ALA A 79 5.84 6.41 -7.71
CA ALA A 79 6.36 7.00 -6.47
C ALA A 79 7.89 6.99 -6.41
N ALA A 80 8.52 5.90 -6.87
CA ALA A 80 9.97 5.79 -6.95
C ALA A 80 10.59 6.86 -7.87
N THR A 81 9.97 7.13 -9.00
CA THR A 81 10.41 8.16 -9.95
C THR A 81 10.50 9.55 -9.31
N PHE A 82 9.59 9.87 -8.41
CA PHE A 82 9.54 11.14 -7.68
C PHE A 82 10.23 11.10 -6.32
N GLN A 83 10.89 9.99 -5.97
CA GLN A 83 11.56 9.80 -4.67
C GLN A 83 10.63 10.02 -3.48
N ILE A 84 9.36 9.63 -3.62
CA ILE A 84 8.35 9.72 -2.55
C ILE A 84 8.68 8.66 -1.48
N PRO A 85 8.69 9.03 -0.20
CA PRO A 85 8.81 8.06 0.88
C PRO A 85 7.75 6.96 0.74
N THR A 86 8.17 5.72 0.54
CA THR A 86 7.28 4.62 0.18
C THR A 86 7.50 3.39 1.06
N VAL A 87 6.41 2.86 1.60
CA VAL A 87 6.38 1.53 2.20
C VAL A 87 5.69 0.58 1.24
N ALA A 88 6.41 -0.39 0.73
CA ALA A 88 5.90 -1.40 -0.20
C ALA A 88 5.72 -2.75 0.50
N ILE A 89 4.53 -3.32 0.39
CA ILE A 89 4.17 -4.60 0.99
C ILE A 89 4.31 -5.68 -0.07
N PHE A 90 5.18 -6.65 0.20
CA PHE A 90 5.45 -7.76 -0.70
C PHE A 90 4.94 -9.08 -0.11
N GLY A 91 4.24 -9.84 -0.91
CA GLY A 91 3.78 -11.18 -0.60
C GLY A 91 4.42 -12.22 -1.52
N PRO A 92 3.70 -12.69 -2.56
CA PRO A 92 4.16 -13.79 -3.42
C PRO A 92 5.22 -13.38 -4.44
N THR A 93 5.43 -12.10 -4.70
CA THR A 93 6.36 -11.62 -5.73
C THR A 93 7.78 -11.45 -5.21
N ASN A 94 8.75 -11.45 -6.13
CA ASN A 94 10.15 -11.31 -5.80
C ASN A 94 10.54 -9.84 -5.71
N HIS A 95 10.74 -9.35 -4.50
CA HIS A 95 11.09 -7.95 -4.25
C HIS A 95 12.46 -7.55 -4.84
N ASP A 96 13.38 -8.48 -5.03
CA ASP A 96 14.68 -8.20 -5.64
C ASP A 96 14.54 -7.83 -7.13
N GLU A 97 13.50 -8.31 -7.78
CA GLU A 97 13.23 -8.04 -9.20
C GLU A 97 12.28 -6.87 -9.41
N THR A 98 11.30 -6.68 -8.53
CA THR A 98 10.16 -5.78 -8.77
C THR A 98 10.04 -4.64 -7.76
N SER A 99 10.93 -4.51 -6.79
CA SER A 99 10.88 -3.41 -5.82
C SER A 99 11.12 -2.04 -6.47
N GLN A 100 10.81 -0.99 -5.72
CA GLN A 100 10.93 0.39 -6.16
C GLN A 100 12.39 0.77 -6.43
N TRP A 101 12.76 0.72 -7.71
CA TRP A 101 14.12 0.90 -8.17
C TRP A 101 14.64 2.32 -7.88
N MET A 102 15.84 2.40 -7.32
CA MET A 102 16.53 3.64 -7.00
C MET A 102 15.77 4.62 -6.09
N ASN A 103 14.73 4.18 -5.41
CA ASN A 103 14.09 5.01 -4.38
C ASN A 103 14.82 4.85 -3.06
N GLU A 104 15.65 5.83 -2.70
CA GLU A 104 16.40 5.84 -1.45
C GLU A 104 15.51 5.98 -0.22
N LYS A 105 14.30 6.51 -0.39
CA LYS A 105 13.29 6.69 0.66
C LYS A 105 12.26 5.58 0.60
N SER A 106 12.70 4.33 0.62
CA SER A 106 11.79 3.19 0.52
C SER A 106 12.06 2.13 1.57
N MET A 107 10.97 1.51 2.02
CA MET A 107 11.00 0.37 2.93
C MET A 107 10.16 -0.76 2.34
N ILE A 108 10.65 -1.99 2.46
CA ILE A 108 9.91 -3.18 2.05
C ILE A 108 9.44 -3.89 3.32
N VAL A 109 8.15 -4.18 3.38
CA VAL A 109 7.53 -4.96 4.44
C VAL A 109 7.09 -6.30 3.87
N LYS A 110 7.62 -7.39 4.38
CA LYS A 110 7.31 -8.75 3.96
C LYS A 110 7.53 -9.73 5.11
N LYS A 111 7.01 -10.93 4.95
CA LYS A 111 7.37 -12.08 5.79
C LYS A 111 8.35 -12.98 5.01
N ASN A 112 9.09 -13.81 5.74
CA ASN A 112 10.05 -14.74 5.15
C ASN A 112 9.52 -16.17 5.34
N LEU A 113 8.64 -16.59 4.44
CA LEU A 113 8.10 -17.94 4.43
C LEU A 113 8.88 -18.81 3.43
N GLU A 114 8.96 -20.11 3.69
CA GLU A 114 9.63 -21.05 2.79
C GLU A 114 9.04 -21.06 1.38
N CYS A 115 7.73 -20.77 1.25
CA CYS A 115 7.04 -20.71 -0.04
C CYS A 115 7.25 -19.39 -0.81
N GLN A 116 7.94 -18.39 -0.24
CA GLN A 116 8.19 -17.11 -0.90
C GLN A 116 9.56 -17.08 -1.57
N PRO A 117 9.64 -16.44 -2.76
CA PRO A 117 8.56 -15.95 -3.61
C PRO A 117 7.99 -17.10 -4.48
N CYS A 118 6.68 -17.30 -4.46
CA CYS A 118 6.05 -18.33 -5.31
C CYS A 118 5.62 -17.80 -6.69
N MET A 119 5.51 -16.49 -6.87
CA MET A 119 5.11 -15.80 -8.10
C MET A 119 3.71 -16.20 -8.61
N LYS A 120 2.83 -16.68 -7.73
CA LYS A 120 1.49 -17.13 -8.08
C LYS A 120 0.43 -16.10 -7.70
N ARG A 121 -0.53 -15.89 -8.59
CA ARG A 121 -1.68 -15.00 -8.33
C ARG A 121 -2.62 -15.56 -7.28
N THR A 122 -2.76 -16.88 -7.26
CA THR A 122 -3.57 -17.58 -6.25
C THR A 122 -2.64 -18.46 -5.43
N CYS A 123 -2.78 -18.41 -4.11
CA CYS A 123 -1.93 -19.18 -3.21
C CYS A 123 -2.12 -20.69 -3.43
N PRO A 124 -1.09 -21.42 -3.89
CA PRO A 124 -1.20 -22.86 -4.14
C PRO A 124 -1.39 -23.65 -2.83
N LEU A 125 -0.94 -23.09 -1.70
CA LEU A 125 -1.08 -23.72 -0.37
C LEU A 125 -2.37 -23.24 0.34
N LYS A 126 -3.17 -22.39 -0.28
CA LYS A 126 -4.47 -21.89 0.19
C LYS A 126 -4.46 -21.12 1.52
N HIS A 127 -3.30 -20.92 2.15
CA HIS A 127 -3.23 -20.19 3.42
C HIS A 127 -3.04 -18.67 3.26
N HIS A 128 -2.35 -18.23 2.19
CA HIS A 128 -2.05 -16.81 1.90
C HIS A 128 -1.31 -16.08 3.04
N ASN A 129 -0.49 -16.80 3.80
CA ASN A 129 0.17 -16.27 4.99
C ASN A 129 1.19 -15.18 4.68
N CYS A 130 1.77 -15.15 3.48
CA CYS A 130 2.67 -14.09 3.05
C CYS A 130 2.02 -12.69 3.12
N MET A 131 0.70 -12.62 3.03
CA MET A 131 -0.07 -11.37 3.16
C MET A 131 -0.79 -11.29 4.49
N LYS A 132 -1.40 -12.38 4.98
CA LYS A 132 -2.15 -12.39 6.24
C LYS A 132 -1.29 -12.10 7.47
N MET A 133 -0.04 -12.52 7.45
CA MET A 133 0.87 -12.31 8.58
C MET A 133 1.49 -10.91 8.60
N VAL A 134 1.42 -10.15 7.51
CA VAL A 134 1.79 -8.74 7.51
C VAL A 134 0.63 -7.95 8.10
N VAL A 135 0.86 -7.35 9.24
CA VAL A 135 -0.15 -6.59 9.98
C VAL A 135 0.16 -5.09 10.00
N ALA A 136 -0.82 -4.28 10.36
CA ALA A 136 -0.71 -2.82 10.37
C ALA A 136 0.52 -2.32 11.14
N SER A 137 0.83 -2.93 12.29
CA SER A 137 1.99 -2.54 13.10
C SER A 137 3.34 -2.74 12.39
N ASP A 138 3.46 -3.71 11.48
CA ASP A 138 4.67 -3.89 10.67
C ASP A 138 4.89 -2.70 9.74
N VAL A 139 3.81 -2.24 9.09
CA VAL A 139 3.83 -1.09 8.18
C VAL A 139 4.08 0.21 8.94
N LEU A 140 3.40 0.42 10.06
CA LEU A 140 3.59 1.62 10.90
C LEU A 140 5.01 1.72 11.45
N ARG A 141 5.63 0.60 11.78
CA ARG A 141 7.04 0.55 12.18
C ARG A 141 7.96 1.00 11.04
N ALA A 142 7.67 0.56 9.81
CA ALA A 142 8.42 0.99 8.63
C ALA A 142 8.25 2.50 8.37
N VAL A 143 7.04 3.04 8.52
CA VAL A 143 6.76 4.48 8.39
C VAL A 143 7.60 5.31 9.36
N LYS A 144 7.78 4.85 10.59
CA LYS A 144 8.59 5.55 11.59
C LYS A 144 10.05 5.74 11.20
N THR A 145 10.57 4.93 10.29
CA THR A 145 11.95 5.07 9.81
C THR A 145 12.19 6.32 8.98
N PHE A 146 11.12 6.94 8.45
CA PHE A 146 11.19 8.18 7.67
C PHE A 146 11.15 9.46 8.51
N ASN A 147 10.91 9.34 9.78
CA ASN A 147 10.80 10.49 10.71
C ASN A 147 12.09 10.76 11.46
#